data_35955957ad9b90b335d8cba1e1c1ae09
#
_entry.id   35955957ad9b90b335d8cba1e1c1ae09
#
_cell.length_a   1.000
_cell.length_b   1.000
_cell.length_c   1.000
_cell.angle_alpha   90.00
_cell.angle_beta   90.00
_cell.angle_gamma   90.00
#
_symmetry.space_group_name_H-M   'P 1'
#
loop_
_entity.id
_entity.type
_entity.pdbx_description
1 polymer ?
#
loop_
_entity_poly.entity_id
_entity_poly.type
_entity_poly.pdbx_seq_one_letter_code
_entity_poly.pdbx_strand_id
1 'polypeptide(L)'
;MRYASGAARFLTGTPNVPAHFAGTAGYDLIEEVGIERIRANSLRQTQLLIDLADGAGFDVRSPRDPVRRGGTVTVHVADFPAVHRELTERQILCDFRPDAGIRLGPHYYTSDDELRHVVEQIEEIVATGAHERHLGVVAQH
;
A
#
# COMPACT_ATOMS: atom_id res chain seq x y z
N MET A 1 -33.37 -23.36 0.72
CA MET A 1 -31.95 -23.65 0.89
C MET A 1 -31.51 -23.05 2.22
N ARG A 2 -30.83 -23.79 3.08
CA ARG A 2 -30.37 -23.30 4.38
C ARG A 2 -28.84 -23.20 4.36
N TYR A 3 -28.32 -22.02 4.61
CA TYR A 3 -26.87 -21.81 4.65
C TYR A 3 -26.25 -22.42 5.92
N ALA A 4 -25.01 -22.88 5.80
CA ALA A 4 -24.22 -23.30 6.95
C ALA A 4 -23.99 -22.14 7.92
N SER A 5 -23.69 -22.42 9.17
CA SER A 5 -23.37 -21.40 10.18
C SER A 5 -21.91 -20.92 10.03
N GLY A 6 -21.63 -19.72 10.51
CA GLY A 6 -20.29 -19.16 10.56
C GLY A 6 -19.65 -19.01 9.17
N ALA A 7 -18.31 -19.11 9.11
CA ALA A 7 -17.52 -18.99 7.88
C ALA A 7 -17.77 -20.15 6.89
N ALA A 8 -18.25 -21.31 7.36
CA ALA A 8 -18.55 -22.44 6.50
C ALA A 8 -19.56 -22.13 5.40
N ARG A 9 -20.39 -21.09 5.55
CA ARG A 9 -21.35 -20.65 4.53
C ARG A 9 -20.68 -20.16 3.22
N PHE A 10 -19.41 -19.79 3.28
CA PHE A 10 -18.63 -19.30 2.14
C PHE A 10 -17.85 -20.40 1.41
N LEU A 11 -17.86 -21.63 1.93
CA LEU A 11 -17.23 -22.76 1.26
C LEU A 11 -18.10 -23.21 0.09
N THR A 12 -17.58 -23.05 -1.12
CA THR A 12 -18.26 -23.42 -2.36
C THR A 12 -17.84 -24.79 -2.91
N GLY A 13 -16.97 -25.48 -2.19
CA GLY A 13 -16.45 -26.80 -2.56
C GLY A 13 -15.39 -27.29 -1.58
N THR A 14 -14.56 -28.21 -2.03
CA THR A 14 -13.45 -28.73 -1.22
C THR A 14 -12.45 -27.61 -0.94
N PRO A 15 -12.08 -27.35 0.34
CA PRO A 15 -11.08 -26.36 0.69
C PRO A 15 -9.74 -26.63 -0.01
N ASN A 16 -9.03 -25.57 -0.42
CA ASN A 16 -7.67 -25.68 -0.91
C ASN A 16 -6.72 -25.92 0.28
N VAL A 17 -6.60 -27.17 0.68
CA VAL A 17 -5.79 -27.60 1.83
C VAL A 17 -4.33 -27.12 1.74
N PRO A 18 -3.62 -27.24 0.58
CA PRO A 18 -2.27 -26.72 0.46
C PRO A 18 -2.15 -25.21 0.73
N ALA A 19 -3.13 -24.42 0.29
CA ALA A 19 -3.12 -22.97 0.54
C ALA A 19 -3.29 -22.63 2.02
N HIS A 20 -4.12 -23.41 2.75
CA HIS A 20 -4.26 -23.23 4.20
C HIS A 20 -2.95 -23.55 4.92
N PHE A 21 -2.26 -24.64 4.57
CA PHE A 21 -0.95 -24.96 5.15
C PHE A 21 0.10 -23.89 4.82
N ALA A 22 0.17 -23.44 3.57
CA ALA A 22 1.10 -22.38 3.17
C ALA A 22 0.84 -21.06 3.92
N GLY A 23 -0.43 -20.74 4.20
CA GLY A 23 -0.82 -19.55 4.94
C GLY A 23 -0.45 -19.56 6.42
N THR A 24 -0.29 -20.77 7.03
CA THR A 24 -0.02 -20.91 8.47
C THR A 24 1.24 -20.17 8.89
N ALA A 25 2.34 -20.27 8.12
CA ALA A 25 3.60 -19.61 8.44
C ALA A 25 3.46 -18.07 8.57
N GLY A 26 2.63 -17.45 7.73
CA GLY A 26 2.36 -16.02 7.84
C GLY A 26 1.57 -15.64 9.09
N TYR A 27 0.60 -16.49 9.48
CA TYR A 27 -0.16 -16.28 10.72
C TYR A 27 0.71 -16.48 11.97
N ASP A 28 1.58 -17.48 11.97
CA ASP A 28 2.52 -17.74 13.07
C ASP A 28 3.45 -16.52 13.29
N LEU A 29 3.97 -15.92 12.22
CA LEU A 29 4.76 -14.69 12.29
C LEU A 29 3.97 -13.50 12.85
N ILE A 30 2.70 -13.34 12.45
CA ILE A 30 1.84 -12.27 12.96
C ILE A 30 1.56 -12.49 14.46
N GLU A 31 1.34 -13.73 14.89
CA GLU A 31 1.12 -14.09 16.29
C GLU A 31 2.38 -13.83 17.13
N GLU A 32 3.55 -14.22 16.62
CA GLU A 32 4.84 -13.98 17.29
C GLU A 32 5.13 -12.48 17.46
N VAL A 33 4.93 -11.67 16.43
CA VAL A 33 5.12 -10.21 16.50
C VAL A 33 4.08 -9.54 17.39
N GLY A 34 2.84 -9.97 17.32
CA GLY A 34 1.69 -9.43 18.04
C GLY A 34 0.98 -8.31 17.29
N ILE A 35 -0.35 -8.45 17.16
CA ILE A 35 -1.18 -7.53 16.36
C ILE A 35 -1.17 -6.09 16.88
N GLU A 36 -1.06 -5.88 18.19
CA GLU A 36 -1.01 -4.57 18.80
C GLU A 36 0.30 -3.84 18.43
N ARG A 37 1.42 -4.56 18.42
CA ARG A 37 2.72 -4.02 18.00
C ARG A 37 2.73 -3.70 16.50
N ILE A 38 2.16 -4.58 15.68
CA ILE A 38 1.99 -4.35 14.24
C ILE A 38 1.14 -3.09 14.03
N ARG A 39 0.03 -2.95 14.75
CA ARG A 39 -0.84 -1.77 14.61
C ARG A 39 -0.15 -0.48 15.07
N ALA A 40 0.55 -0.51 16.18
CA ALA A 40 1.30 0.65 16.67
C ALA A 40 2.35 1.12 15.65
N ASN A 41 3.12 0.17 15.06
CA ASN A 41 4.07 0.49 14.01
C ASN A 41 3.39 1.00 12.74
N SER A 42 2.30 0.41 12.32
CA SER A 42 1.52 0.86 11.15
C SER A 42 1.02 2.30 11.31
N LEU A 43 0.55 2.68 12.51
CA LEU A 43 0.14 4.07 12.79
C LEU A 43 1.31 5.03 12.69
N ARG A 44 2.47 4.66 13.24
CA ARG A 44 3.70 5.44 13.19
C ARG A 44 4.19 5.62 11.74
N GLN A 45 4.28 4.53 10.99
CA GLN A 45 4.76 4.55 9.60
C GLN A 45 3.82 5.31 8.66
N THR A 46 2.51 5.15 8.81
CA THR A 46 1.55 5.92 8.01
C THR A 46 1.56 7.40 8.38
N GLN A 47 1.88 7.76 9.64
CA GLN A 47 2.08 9.16 10.01
C GLN A 47 3.37 9.71 9.37
N LEU A 48 4.47 8.96 9.41
CA LEU A 48 5.72 9.35 8.75
C LEU A 48 5.51 9.60 7.25
N LEU A 49 4.77 8.73 6.55
CA LEU A 49 4.45 8.94 5.14
C LEU A 49 3.64 10.21 4.89
N ILE A 50 2.68 10.53 5.78
CA ILE A 50 1.90 11.76 5.68
C ILE A 50 2.81 12.98 5.86
N ASP A 51 3.68 12.96 6.89
CA ASP A 51 4.59 14.07 7.19
C ASP A 51 5.58 14.30 6.03
N LEU A 52 6.11 13.23 5.43
CA LEU A 52 6.99 13.29 4.27
C LEU A 52 6.26 13.84 3.03
N ALA A 53 5.05 13.35 2.76
CA ALA A 53 4.25 13.81 1.63
C ALA A 53 3.84 15.29 1.77
N ASP A 54 3.49 15.71 2.99
CA ASP A 54 3.20 17.12 3.30
C ASP A 54 4.45 17.99 3.10
N GLY A 55 5.62 17.51 3.54
CA GLY A 55 6.91 18.19 3.34
C GLY A 55 7.27 18.36 1.88
N ALA A 56 6.94 17.40 1.03
CA ALA A 56 7.10 17.46 -0.42
C ALA A 56 5.98 18.24 -1.14
N GLY A 57 4.98 18.73 -0.42
CA GLY A 57 3.85 19.49 -0.98
C GLY A 57 2.82 18.64 -1.73
N PHE A 58 2.76 17.34 -1.48
CA PHE A 58 1.81 16.43 -2.10
C PHE A 58 0.45 16.44 -1.39
N ASP A 59 -0.61 16.18 -2.13
CA ASP A 59 -1.97 16.12 -1.58
C ASP A 59 -2.25 14.71 -1.02
N VAL A 60 -2.38 14.61 0.29
CA VAL A 60 -2.70 13.36 0.99
C VAL A 60 -4.21 13.13 1.04
N ARG A 61 -4.66 12.07 0.37
CA ARG A 61 -6.08 11.68 0.26
C ARG A 61 -6.55 10.74 1.38
N SER A 62 -5.63 10.15 2.13
CA SER A 62 -5.97 9.28 3.26
C SER A 62 -6.43 10.10 4.47
N PRO A 63 -7.29 9.52 5.34
CA PRO A 63 -7.68 10.17 6.58
C PRO A 63 -6.47 10.50 7.46
N ARG A 64 -6.39 11.73 7.94
CA ARG A 64 -5.32 12.16 8.87
C ARG A 64 -5.56 11.64 10.29
N ASP A 65 -6.83 11.45 10.66
CA ASP A 65 -7.20 10.86 11.94
C ASP A 65 -6.75 9.38 12.00
N PRO A 66 -5.86 9.02 12.93
CA PRO A 66 -5.33 7.66 13.07
C PRO A 66 -6.39 6.61 13.39
N VAL A 67 -7.53 7.01 14.01
CA VAL A 67 -8.64 6.10 14.30
C VAL A 67 -9.37 5.69 13.01
N ARG A 68 -9.42 6.58 12.03
CA ARG A 68 -10.09 6.36 10.74
C ARG A 68 -9.14 5.84 9.66
N ARG A 69 -7.83 5.86 9.91
CA ARG A 69 -6.81 5.47 8.94
C ARG A 69 -6.47 3.99 9.05
N GLY A 70 -6.43 3.31 7.90
CA GLY A 70 -5.90 1.95 7.77
C GLY A 70 -4.37 1.91 7.74
N GLY A 71 -3.82 0.86 7.14
CA GLY A 71 -2.37 0.67 7.00
C GLY A 71 -1.77 1.26 5.72
N THR A 72 -2.50 2.12 4.99
CA THR A 72 -2.04 2.70 3.72
C THR A 72 -2.21 4.22 3.70
N VAL A 73 -1.34 4.89 2.94
CA VAL A 73 -1.44 6.32 2.64
C VAL A 73 -1.55 6.50 1.13
N THR A 74 -2.53 7.26 0.68
CA THR A 74 -2.70 7.61 -0.73
C THR A 74 -2.27 9.05 -0.95
N VAL A 75 -1.33 9.21 -1.88
CA VAL A 75 -0.72 10.50 -2.24
C VAL A 75 -1.13 10.84 -3.67
N HIS A 76 -1.69 12.02 -3.87
CA HIS A 76 -2.07 12.50 -5.20
C HIS A 76 -0.98 13.44 -5.74
N VAL A 77 -0.53 13.12 -6.95
CA VAL A 77 0.34 13.96 -7.78
C VAL A 77 -0.23 14.02 -9.19
N ALA A 78 0.14 15.03 -9.97
CA ALA A 78 -0.27 15.08 -11.37
C ALA A 78 0.25 13.83 -12.12
N ASP A 79 -0.52 13.36 -13.08
CA ASP A 79 -0.15 12.21 -13.92
C ASP A 79 0.29 10.97 -13.13
N PHE A 80 -0.29 10.76 -11.95
CA PHE A 80 0.07 9.66 -11.05
C PHE A 80 0.09 8.26 -11.70
N PRO A 81 -0.68 7.92 -12.74
CA PRO A 81 -0.53 6.64 -13.43
C PRO A 81 0.82 6.52 -14.16
N ALA A 82 1.32 7.62 -14.72
CA ALA A 82 2.62 7.66 -15.37
C ALA A 82 3.75 7.66 -14.33
N VAL A 83 3.59 8.40 -13.24
CA VAL A 83 4.53 8.38 -12.09
C VAL A 83 4.62 6.98 -11.49
N HIS A 84 3.50 6.28 -11.30
CA HIS A 84 3.49 4.89 -10.82
C HIS A 84 4.27 3.94 -11.74
N ARG A 85 4.16 4.10 -13.06
CA ARG A 85 4.94 3.28 -14.01
C ARG A 85 6.43 3.53 -13.87
N GLU A 86 6.84 4.79 -13.74
CA GLU A 86 8.23 5.15 -13.49
C GLU A 86 8.75 4.53 -12.19
N LEU A 87 7.95 4.57 -11.11
CA LEU A 87 8.28 3.90 -9.84
C LEU A 87 8.45 2.38 -10.02
N THR A 88 7.58 1.75 -10.82
CA THR A 88 7.67 0.32 -11.11
C THR A 88 8.96 -0.02 -11.86
N GLU A 89 9.39 0.80 -12.83
CA GLU A 89 10.67 0.62 -13.51
C GLU A 89 11.88 0.80 -12.58
N ARG A 90 11.75 1.64 -11.56
CA ARG A 90 12.72 1.79 -10.47
C ARG A 90 12.63 0.70 -9.41
N GLN A 91 11.84 -0.36 -9.65
CA GLN A 91 11.63 -1.49 -8.75
C GLN A 91 10.96 -1.12 -7.41
N ILE A 92 10.20 -0.03 -7.37
CA ILE A 92 9.42 0.38 -6.22
C ILE A 92 7.99 -0.15 -6.39
N LEU A 93 7.64 -1.13 -5.54
CA LEU A 93 6.34 -1.79 -5.58
C LEU A 93 5.30 -0.97 -4.79
N CYS A 94 4.37 -0.40 -5.52
CA CYS A 94 3.19 0.27 -4.99
C CYS A 94 2.02 0.05 -5.96
N ASP A 95 0.87 0.60 -5.66
CA ASP A 95 -0.23 0.65 -6.63
C ASP A 95 -0.84 2.07 -6.71
N PHE A 96 -1.78 2.26 -7.59
CA PHE A 96 -2.57 3.49 -7.61
C PHE A 96 -4.07 3.17 -7.64
N ARG A 97 -4.87 4.13 -7.23
CA ARG A 97 -6.32 4.06 -7.33
C ARG A 97 -6.80 5.15 -8.27
N PRO A 98 -7.68 4.84 -9.25
CA PRO A 98 -8.33 5.84 -10.08
C PRO A 98 -8.91 6.95 -9.20
N ASP A 99 -8.78 8.19 -9.64
CA ASP A 99 -9.27 9.40 -8.96
C ASP A 99 -8.70 9.70 -7.57
N ALA A 100 -7.81 8.86 -7.04
CA ALA A 100 -7.23 9.04 -5.71
C ALA A 100 -5.72 9.30 -5.71
N GLY A 101 -4.93 8.52 -6.47
CA GLY A 101 -3.48 8.68 -6.53
C GLY A 101 -2.68 7.40 -6.22
N ILE A 102 -1.39 7.55 -5.96
CA ILE A 102 -0.46 6.49 -5.62
C ILE A 102 -0.73 6.04 -4.19
N ARG A 103 -0.93 4.74 -3.99
CA ARG A 103 -1.18 4.15 -2.68
C ARG A 103 0.06 3.45 -2.16
N LEU A 104 0.57 3.94 -1.04
CA LEU A 104 1.73 3.42 -0.32
C LEU A 104 1.26 2.60 0.87
N GLY A 105 1.67 1.34 0.97
CA GLY A 105 1.20 0.41 1.99
C GLY A 105 2.37 -0.25 2.72
N PRO A 106 2.96 0.40 3.74
CA PRO A 106 4.05 -0.19 4.49
C PRO A 106 3.58 -1.44 5.24
N HIS A 107 4.38 -2.47 5.18
CA HIS A 107 4.20 -3.67 5.99
C HIS A 107 5.01 -3.55 7.28
N TYR A 108 4.72 -4.37 8.30
CA TYR A 108 5.41 -4.27 9.60
C TYR A 108 6.93 -4.51 9.51
N TYR A 109 7.43 -5.08 8.42
CA TYR A 109 8.86 -5.26 8.13
C TYR A 109 9.47 -4.19 7.21
N THR A 110 8.67 -3.24 6.72
CA THR A 110 9.16 -2.11 5.93
C THR A 110 9.94 -1.15 6.82
N SER A 111 11.12 -0.73 6.39
CA SER A 111 11.94 0.23 7.11
C SER A 111 11.49 1.68 6.88
N ASP A 112 11.87 2.58 7.78
CA ASP A 112 11.61 4.01 7.62
C ASP A 112 12.40 4.60 6.44
N ASP A 113 13.58 4.04 6.13
CA ASP A 113 14.39 4.48 4.99
C ASP A 113 13.72 4.16 3.65
N GLU A 114 13.03 3.02 3.54
CA GLU A 114 12.21 2.71 2.35
C GLU A 114 11.05 3.69 2.20
N LEU A 115 10.45 4.15 3.30
CA LEU A 115 9.38 5.14 3.27
C LEU A 115 9.89 6.52 2.82
N ARG A 116 11.07 6.93 3.27
CA ARG A 116 11.74 8.16 2.82
C ARG A 116 12.08 8.06 1.34
N HIS A 117 12.72 6.95 0.97
CA HIS A 117 13.14 6.71 -0.39
C HIS A 117 11.98 6.79 -1.40
N VAL A 118 10.82 6.18 -1.12
CA VAL A 118 9.69 6.22 -2.06
C VAL A 118 9.16 7.65 -2.25
N VAL A 119 9.08 8.46 -1.18
CA VAL A 119 8.62 9.84 -1.30
C VAL A 119 9.63 10.70 -2.07
N GLU A 120 10.93 10.55 -1.79
CA GLU A 120 12.02 11.20 -2.55
C GLU A 120 11.99 10.83 -4.03
N GLN A 121 11.70 9.56 -4.35
CA GLN A 121 11.58 9.12 -5.75
C GLN A 121 10.37 9.72 -6.44
N ILE A 122 9.22 9.85 -5.77
CA ILE A 122 8.05 10.54 -6.33
C ILE A 122 8.39 12.01 -6.60
N GLU A 123 9.04 12.67 -5.64
CA GLU A 123 9.46 14.08 -5.76
C GLU A 123 10.41 14.28 -6.94
N GLU A 124 11.45 13.45 -7.06
CA GLU A 124 12.40 13.50 -8.18
C GLU A 124 11.71 13.27 -9.53
N ILE A 125 10.87 12.22 -9.63
CA ILE A 125 10.14 11.90 -10.86
C ILE A 125 9.28 13.08 -11.32
N VAL A 126 8.57 13.71 -10.41
CA VAL A 126 7.72 14.87 -10.71
C VAL A 126 8.58 16.08 -11.09
N ALA A 127 9.65 16.36 -10.35
CA ALA A 127 10.52 17.51 -10.58
C ALA A 127 11.29 17.42 -11.90
N THR A 128 11.72 16.22 -12.31
CA THR A 128 12.49 16.00 -13.53
C THR A 128 11.64 15.74 -14.76
N GLY A 129 10.33 15.45 -14.59
CA GLY A 129 9.46 15.03 -15.69
C GLY A 129 9.75 13.62 -16.21
N ALA A 130 10.47 12.76 -15.45
CA ALA A 130 10.84 11.42 -15.88
C ALA A 130 9.63 10.53 -16.24
N HIS A 131 8.48 10.80 -15.66
CA HIS A 131 7.22 10.10 -15.93
C HIS A 131 6.59 10.46 -17.30
N GLU A 132 7.00 11.56 -17.95
CA GLU A 132 6.36 12.03 -19.19
C GLU A 132 6.48 11.00 -20.32
N ARG A 133 7.52 10.17 -20.33
CA ARG A 133 7.68 9.08 -21.28
C ARG A 133 6.58 7.99 -21.19
N HIS A 134 5.82 8.00 -20.11
CA HIS A 134 4.72 7.06 -19.87
C HIS A 134 3.34 7.67 -20.12
N LEU A 135 3.27 8.94 -20.51
CA LEU A 135 2.00 9.60 -20.84
C LEU A 135 1.35 8.93 -22.05
N GLY A 136 0.03 8.74 -22.00
CA GLY A 136 -0.74 8.15 -23.10
C GLY A 136 -0.63 6.62 -23.24
N VAL A 137 0.18 5.95 -22.43
CA VAL A 137 0.23 4.48 -22.41
C VAL A 137 -0.92 3.96 -21.56
N VAL A 138 -1.96 3.43 -22.22
CA VAL A 138 -3.12 2.84 -21.53
C VAL A 138 -2.65 1.69 -20.65
N ALA A 139 -3.02 1.71 -19.36
CA ALA A 139 -2.77 0.59 -18.46
C ALA A 139 -3.54 -0.64 -18.98
N GLN A 140 -2.80 -1.66 -19.42
CA GLN A 140 -3.39 -2.99 -19.60
C GLN A 140 -3.51 -3.62 -18.21
N HIS A 141 -4.74 -3.78 -17.77
CA HIS A 141 -5.11 -4.52 -16.55
C HIS A 141 -5.32 -5.98 -16.88
#